data_ab6064e443c262cade529b552dc43539
#
_entry.id   ab6064e443c262cade529b552dc43539
#
_cell.length_a   1.000
_cell.length_b   1.000
_cell.length_c   1.000
_cell.angle_alpha   90.00
_cell.angle_beta   90.00
_cell.angle_gamma   90.00
#
_symmetry.space_group_name_H-M   'P 1'
#
loop_
_entity.id
_entity.type
_entity.pdbx_description
1 polymer ?
#
loop_
_entity_poly.entity_id
_entity_poly.type
_entity_poly.pdbx_seq_one_letter_code
_entity_poly.pdbx_strand_id
1 'polypeptide(L)'
;MKKLTSVLGVALIAFSLNVFAADAPEMGTEAEAQTMSESAATLVNEKGEAAFETFADAKGDFQKKDLYVFCMDMEGKMLSHPKKPELVGQNLRDFNKYGDKLFDNMIKLAETDGKGWVEYKWPYPGTEDLKAKKSYIIKNDKGFFCGVGAYVADAPADEKPADKK
;
A
#
# COMPACT_ATOMS: atom_id res chain seq x y z
N MET A 1 73.97 -32.08 -14.39
CA MET A 1 72.92 -31.71 -15.32
C MET A 1 71.65 -32.06 -14.68
N LYS A 2 70.97 -31.15 -13.93
CA LYS A 2 69.69 -31.35 -13.28
C LYS A 2 68.74 -30.30 -13.88
N LYS A 3 67.70 -30.78 -14.57
CA LYS A 3 66.64 -29.93 -15.16
C LYS A 3 65.64 -29.62 -14.09
N LEU A 4 65.45 -28.31 -13.81
CA LEU A 4 64.42 -27.79 -12.94
C LEU A 4 63.16 -27.53 -13.80
N THR A 5 62.11 -28.29 -13.59
CA THR A 5 60.79 -28.04 -14.17
C THR A 5 59.99 -27.17 -13.21
N SER A 6 59.73 -25.93 -13.61
CA SER A 6 58.89 -24.97 -12.89
C SER A 6 57.41 -25.25 -13.21
N VAL A 7 56.62 -25.62 -12.21
CA VAL A 7 55.18 -25.77 -12.34
C VAL A 7 54.52 -24.46 -11.93
N LEU A 8 53.96 -23.79 -12.95
CA LEU A 8 53.21 -22.54 -12.75
C LEU A 8 51.77 -22.90 -12.31
N GLY A 9 51.46 -22.73 -11.03
CA GLY A 9 50.12 -22.94 -10.48
C GLY A 9 49.25 -21.71 -10.81
N VAL A 10 48.23 -21.90 -11.65
CA VAL A 10 47.20 -20.89 -11.88
C VAL A 10 46.16 -21.01 -10.76
N ALA A 11 46.12 -20.06 -9.84
CA ALA A 11 45.08 -19.93 -8.84
C ALA A 11 43.86 -19.27 -9.48
N LEU A 12 42.80 -20.04 -9.73
CA LEU A 12 41.49 -19.54 -10.10
C LEU A 12 40.82 -18.92 -8.85
N ILE A 13 40.83 -17.60 -8.79
CA ILE A 13 40.03 -16.86 -7.78
C ILE A 13 38.58 -16.86 -8.28
N ALA A 14 37.74 -17.72 -7.69
CA ALA A 14 36.30 -17.66 -7.88
C ALA A 14 35.74 -16.42 -7.18
N PHE A 15 35.41 -15.38 -7.94
CA PHE A 15 34.70 -14.22 -7.45
C PHE A 15 33.24 -14.62 -7.28
N SER A 16 32.87 -14.95 -6.05
CA SER A 16 31.46 -15.13 -5.69
C SER A 16 30.76 -13.77 -5.75
N LEU A 17 30.02 -13.52 -6.82
CA LEU A 17 29.08 -12.42 -6.91
C LEU A 17 27.95 -12.69 -5.91
N ASN A 18 28.05 -12.10 -4.71
CA ASN A 18 26.91 -11.94 -3.86
C ASN A 18 25.96 -10.94 -4.52
N VAL A 19 25.01 -11.45 -5.30
CA VAL A 19 23.84 -10.70 -5.72
C VAL A 19 23.04 -10.47 -4.44
N PHE A 20 23.16 -9.28 -3.86
CA PHE A 20 22.15 -8.79 -2.91
C PHE A 20 20.87 -8.68 -3.72
N ALA A 21 19.99 -9.68 -3.60
CA ALA A 21 18.61 -9.50 -3.92
C ALA A 21 18.14 -8.36 -3.00
N ALA A 22 17.87 -7.18 -3.58
CA ALA A 22 17.15 -6.15 -2.86
C ALA A 22 15.84 -6.81 -2.44
N ASP A 23 15.64 -6.97 -1.11
CA ASP A 23 14.39 -7.50 -0.57
C ASP A 23 13.27 -6.66 -1.17
N ALA A 24 12.37 -7.32 -1.92
CA ALA A 24 11.15 -6.67 -2.35
C ALA A 24 10.45 -6.14 -1.09
N PRO A 25 9.93 -4.90 -1.10
CA PRO A 25 9.31 -4.34 0.09
C PRO A 25 8.24 -5.29 0.59
N GLU A 26 8.32 -5.62 1.88
CA GLU A 26 7.37 -6.54 2.52
C GLU A 26 5.96 -5.96 2.40
N MET A 27 5.05 -6.70 1.77
CA MET A 27 3.66 -6.27 1.60
C MET A 27 2.88 -6.51 2.90
N GLY A 28 2.01 -5.57 3.23
CA GLY A 28 1.04 -5.73 4.31
C GLY A 28 -0.11 -6.63 3.88
N THR A 29 -0.68 -7.36 4.83
CA THR A 29 -1.84 -8.23 4.61
C THR A 29 -3.16 -7.47 4.81
N GLU A 30 -4.26 -8.02 4.30
CA GLU A 30 -5.61 -7.49 4.54
C GLU A 30 -5.93 -7.46 6.06
N ALA A 31 -5.54 -8.48 6.83
CA ALA A 31 -5.74 -8.53 8.27
C ALA A 31 -4.97 -7.41 9.01
N GLU A 32 -3.73 -7.13 8.61
CA GLU A 32 -2.95 -6.01 9.16
C GLU A 32 -3.56 -4.65 8.77
N ALA A 33 -4.06 -4.50 7.54
CA ALA A 33 -4.74 -3.30 7.07
C ALA A 33 -6.02 -3.04 7.86
N GLN A 34 -6.85 -4.06 8.10
CA GLN A 34 -8.06 -3.94 8.90
C GLN A 34 -7.73 -3.54 10.35
N THR A 35 -6.78 -4.22 11.00
CA THR A 35 -6.35 -3.91 12.37
C THR A 35 -5.84 -2.47 12.48
N MET A 36 -5.05 -2.01 11.50
CA MET A 36 -4.57 -0.63 11.48
C MET A 36 -5.71 0.38 11.26
N SER A 37 -6.71 0.05 10.42
CA SER A 37 -7.90 0.90 10.23
C SER A 37 -8.72 1.03 11.52
N GLU A 38 -8.91 -0.06 12.26
CA GLU A 38 -9.63 -0.06 13.54
C GLU A 38 -8.89 0.77 14.60
N SER A 39 -7.55 0.65 14.65
CA SER A 39 -6.71 1.47 15.52
C SER A 39 -6.76 2.96 15.12
N ALA A 40 -6.76 3.26 13.84
CA ALA A 40 -6.88 4.63 13.33
C ALA A 40 -8.24 5.24 13.66
N ALA A 41 -9.33 4.49 13.51
CA ALA A 41 -10.67 4.94 13.88
C ALA A 41 -10.77 5.27 15.38
N THR A 42 -10.18 4.45 16.24
CA THR A 42 -10.10 4.71 17.68
C THR A 42 -9.38 6.02 17.96
N LEU A 43 -8.20 6.21 17.37
CA LEU A 43 -7.39 7.43 17.58
C LEU A 43 -8.10 8.69 17.06
N VAL A 44 -8.80 8.60 15.92
CA VAL A 44 -9.57 9.71 15.37
C VAL A 44 -10.77 10.04 16.25
N ASN A 45 -11.48 9.06 16.79
CA ASN A 45 -12.60 9.31 17.71
C ASN A 45 -12.14 10.03 18.98
N GLU A 46 -10.92 9.76 19.44
CA GLU A 46 -10.32 10.45 20.60
C GLU A 46 -9.80 11.86 20.25
N LYS A 47 -9.04 12.00 19.16
CA LYS A 47 -8.25 13.18 18.84
C LYS A 47 -8.75 14.03 17.66
N GLY A 48 -9.73 13.51 16.89
CA GLY A 48 -10.16 14.16 15.67
C GLY A 48 -9.02 14.27 14.64
N GLU A 49 -8.95 15.39 13.93
CA GLU A 49 -7.94 15.66 12.91
C GLU A 49 -6.51 15.76 13.46
N ALA A 50 -6.32 15.98 14.78
CA ALA A 50 -5.00 15.93 15.40
C ALA A 50 -4.32 14.55 15.27
N ALA A 51 -5.09 13.49 14.99
CA ALA A 51 -4.54 12.17 14.67
C ALA A 51 -3.73 12.13 13.36
N PHE A 52 -3.96 13.09 12.44
CA PHE A 52 -3.28 13.10 11.12
C PHE A 52 -1.78 13.28 11.23
N GLU A 53 -1.29 14.01 12.24
CA GLU A 53 0.15 14.11 12.51
C GLU A 53 0.75 12.74 12.86
N THR A 54 0.02 11.94 13.64
CA THR A 54 0.44 10.57 13.97
C THR A 54 0.43 9.66 12.74
N PHE A 55 -0.54 9.83 11.83
CA PHE A 55 -0.60 9.07 10.58
C PHE A 55 0.49 9.48 9.59
N ALA A 56 0.96 10.72 9.65
CA ALA A 56 2.05 11.22 8.81
C ALA A 56 3.45 10.78 9.26
N ASP A 57 3.62 10.33 10.48
CA ASP A 57 4.90 9.85 10.99
C ASP A 57 5.34 8.57 10.26
N ALA A 58 6.36 8.69 9.40
CA ALA A 58 6.89 7.60 8.59
C ALA A 58 7.51 6.44 9.41
N LYS A 59 7.82 6.68 10.69
CA LYS A 59 8.37 5.69 11.62
C LYS A 59 7.33 5.21 12.63
N GLY A 60 6.13 5.75 12.56
CA GLY A 60 5.03 5.45 13.46
C GLY A 60 4.30 4.14 13.15
N ASP A 61 3.39 3.79 14.04
CA ASP A 61 2.61 2.54 13.94
C ASP A 61 1.59 2.54 12.79
N PHE A 62 1.29 3.71 12.21
CA PHE A 62 0.33 3.88 11.13
C PHE A 62 0.96 3.94 9.72
N GLN A 63 2.26 3.63 9.62
CA GLN A 63 2.98 3.45 8.37
C GLN A 63 3.94 2.27 8.52
N LYS A 64 3.45 1.04 8.27
CA LYS A 64 4.26 -0.19 8.35
C LYS A 64 4.20 -0.93 7.03
N LYS A 65 5.35 -1.41 6.55
CA LYS A 65 5.47 -2.05 5.24
C LYS A 65 4.99 -1.07 4.14
N ASP A 66 4.03 -1.49 3.33
CA ASP A 66 3.33 -0.65 2.35
C ASP A 66 1.96 -0.13 2.82
N LEU A 67 1.59 -0.44 4.09
CA LEU A 67 0.35 0.04 4.71
C LEU A 67 0.51 1.48 5.20
N TYR A 68 -0.53 2.28 5.03
CA TYR A 68 -0.65 3.64 5.54
C TYR A 68 -2.12 4.05 5.68
N VAL A 69 -2.38 4.97 6.62
CA VAL A 69 -3.73 5.53 6.83
C VAL A 69 -3.94 6.72 5.90
N PHE A 70 -5.09 6.76 5.23
CA PHE A 70 -5.60 7.97 4.55
C PHE A 70 -6.97 8.32 5.12
N CYS A 71 -7.37 9.61 5.04
CA CYS A 71 -8.67 10.08 5.53
C CYS A 71 -9.30 11.04 4.52
N MET A 72 -10.62 10.97 4.40
CA MET A 72 -11.43 11.75 3.47
C MET A 72 -12.76 12.14 4.12
N ASP A 73 -13.24 13.36 3.83
CA ASP A 73 -14.58 13.76 4.26
C ASP A 73 -15.69 13.13 3.38
N MET A 74 -16.93 13.29 3.79
CA MET A 74 -18.07 12.69 3.09
C MET A 74 -18.42 13.42 1.78
N GLU A 75 -17.86 14.58 1.52
CA GLU A 75 -17.97 15.35 0.27
C GLU A 75 -16.90 14.95 -0.76
N GLY A 76 -15.88 14.16 -0.34
CA GLY A 76 -14.80 13.66 -1.20
C GLY A 76 -13.50 14.45 -1.13
N LYS A 77 -13.36 15.38 -0.17
CA LYS A 77 -12.11 16.10 0.05
C LYS A 77 -11.12 15.22 0.81
N MET A 78 -9.90 15.07 0.27
CA MET A 78 -8.82 14.36 0.95
C MET A 78 -8.35 15.18 2.15
N LEU A 79 -8.40 14.61 3.35
CA LEU A 79 -7.98 15.25 4.60
C LEU A 79 -6.55 14.87 4.99
N SER A 80 -6.15 13.62 4.74
CA SER A 80 -4.81 13.10 5.05
C SER A 80 -4.41 12.00 4.08
N HIS A 81 -3.17 12.06 3.56
CA HIS A 81 -2.60 11.01 2.72
C HIS A 81 -1.06 11.04 2.76
N PRO A 82 -0.39 10.25 3.62
CA PRO A 82 1.05 10.37 3.86
C PRO A 82 1.94 10.03 2.65
N LYS A 83 1.46 9.20 1.71
CA LYS A 83 2.22 8.82 0.50
C LYS A 83 1.96 9.72 -0.71
N LYS A 84 0.89 10.52 -0.68
CA LYS A 84 0.54 11.49 -1.73
C LYS A 84 -0.03 12.77 -1.09
N PRO A 85 0.82 13.55 -0.40
CA PRO A 85 0.39 14.77 0.30
C PRO A 85 -0.19 15.82 -0.66
N GLU A 86 0.17 15.77 -1.94
CA GLU A 86 -0.38 16.61 -2.99
C GLU A 86 -1.90 16.45 -3.20
N LEU A 87 -2.48 15.34 -2.75
CA LEU A 87 -3.93 15.11 -2.83
C LEU A 87 -4.70 15.81 -1.70
N VAL A 88 -4.03 16.16 -0.61
CA VAL A 88 -4.70 16.79 0.54
C VAL A 88 -5.33 18.13 0.15
N GLY A 89 -6.59 18.31 0.51
CA GLY A 89 -7.39 19.46 0.17
C GLY A 89 -8.13 19.37 -1.18
N GLN A 90 -7.79 18.41 -2.04
CA GLN A 90 -8.49 18.20 -3.31
C GLN A 90 -9.80 17.43 -3.10
N ASN A 91 -10.84 17.82 -3.86
CA ASN A 91 -12.05 17.01 -3.96
C ASN A 91 -11.83 15.92 -5.02
N LEU A 92 -11.88 14.66 -4.59
CA LEU A 92 -11.60 13.49 -5.41
C LEU A 92 -12.84 12.60 -5.64
N ARG A 93 -14.03 13.07 -5.29
CA ARG A 93 -15.28 12.27 -5.44
C ARG A 93 -15.45 11.72 -6.84
N ASP A 94 -15.17 12.55 -7.86
CA ASP A 94 -15.31 12.17 -9.27
C ASP A 94 -14.01 11.62 -9.88
N PHE A 95 -13.01 11.34 -9.07
CA PHE A 95 -11.74 10.78 -9.55
C PHE A 95 -11.96 9.41 -10.18
N ASN A 96 -11.55 9.26 -11.46
CA ASN A 96 -11.73 8.05 -12.25
C ASN A 96 -10.49 7.68 -13.08
N LYS A 97 -9.34 8.29 -12.78
CA LYS A 97 -8.09 8.11 -13.55
C LYS A 97 -7.66 6.65 -13.67
N TYR A 98 -8.01 5.82 -12.68
CA TYR A 98 -7.56 4.43 -12.59
C TYR A 98 -8.68 3.41 -12.89
N GLY A 99 -9.76 3.86 -13.52
CA GLY A 99 -10.77 3.00 -14.14
C GLY A 99 -12.14 3.00 -13.47
N ASP A 100 -12.24 3.32 -12.17
CA ASP A 100 -13.50 3.41 -11.42
C ASP A 100 -13.54 4.65 -10.52
N LYS A 101 -14.71 4.95 -9.98
CA LYS A 101 -14.92 6.04 -9.04
C LYS A 101 -14.62 5.58 -7.62
N LEU A 102 -13.39 5.16 -7.37
CA LEU A 102 -12.97 4.53 -6.12
C LEU A 102 -13.36 5.33 -4.86
N PHE A 103 -13.21 6.65 -4.86
CA PHE A 103 -13.54 7.47 -3.68
C PHE A 103 -15.05 7.64 -3.51
N ASP A 104 -15.83 7.75 -4.58
CA ASP A 104 -17.30 7.75 -4.49
C ASP A 104 -17.84 6.40 -3.96
N ASN A 105 -17.21 5.29 -4.35
CA ASN A 105 -17.52 3.97 -3.79
C ASN A 105 -17.21 3.88 -2.29
N MET A 106 -16.08 4.44 -1.85
CA MET A 106 -15.72 4.50 -0.42
C MET A 106 -16.70 5.38 0.37
N ILE A 107 -17.09 6.54 -0.16
CA ILE A 107 -18.07 7.42 0.46
C ILE A 107 -19.42 6.72 0.62
N LYS A 108 -19.92 6.08 -0.45
CA LYS A 108 -21.17 5.32 -0.41
C LYS A 108 -21.15 4.21 0.64
N LEU A 109 -20.06 3.44 0.72
CA LEU A 109 -19.90 2.41 1.73
C LEU A 109 -19.88 3.01 3.15
N ALA A 110 -19.19 4.13 3.34
CA ALA A 110 -19.15 4.84 4.61
C ALA A 110 -20.54 5.39 5.02
N GLU A 111 -21.37 5.82 4.05
CA GLU A 111 -22.73 6.31 4.27
C GLU A 111 -23.70 5.18 4.64
N THR A 112 -23.62 4.03 3.95
CA THR A 112 -24.58 2.92 4.10
C THR A 112 -24.25 2.00 5.27
N ASP A 113 -23.01 1.51 5.29
CA ASP A 113 -22.57 0.44 6.19
C ASP A 113 -21.64 0.93 7.30
N GLY A 114 -21.11 2.14 7.15
CA GLY A 114 -20.19 2.76 8.09
C GLY A 114 -18.76 2.21 8.01
N LYS A 115 -18.56 0.98 7.54
CA LYS A 115 -17.25 0.34 7.38
C LYS A 115 -17.31 -0.82 6.40
N GLY A 116 -16.16 -1.17 5.82
CA GLY A 116 -16.04 -2.32 4.93
C GLY A 116 -14.86 -2.22 3.98
N TRP A 117 -14.77 -3.20 3.10
CA TRP A 117 -13.72 -3.30 2.09
C TRP A 117 -14.14 -2.68 0.77
N VAL A 118 -13.21 -1.92 0.14
CA VAL A 118 -13.35 -1.41 -1.23
C VAL A 118 -12.12 -1.84 -2.04
N GLU A 119 -12.37 -2.46 -3.19
CA GLU A 119 -11.34 -2.91 -4.13
C GLU A 119 -11.17 -1.88 -5.25
N TYR A 120 -9.93 -1.59 -5.62
CA TYR A 120 -9.58 -0.61 -6.66
C TYR A 120 -8.14 -0.78 -7.13
N LYS A 121 -7.70 0.03 -8.09
CA LYS A 121 -6.29 0.12 -8.50
C LYS A 121 -5.68 1.40 -7.97
N TRP A 122 -4.46 1.31 -7.46
CA TRP A 122 -3.70 2.45 -6.94
C TRP A 122 -2.21 2.31 -7.22
N PRO A 123 -1.47 3.42 -7.48
CA PRO A 123 -0.03 3.36 -7.63
C PRO A 123 0.65 2.78 -6.39
N TYR A 124 1.56 1.83 -6.59
CA TYR A 124 2.34 1.29 -5.49
C TYR A 124 3.26 2.39 -4.91
N PRO A 125 3.44 2.49 -3.59
CA PRO A 125 4.23 3.55 -2.97
C PRO A 125 5.62 3.70 -3.59
N GLY A 126 5.96 4.94 -3.99
CA GLY A 126 7.23 5.26 -4.65
C GLY A 126 7.32 4.91 -6.13
N THR A 127 6.23 4.44 -6.73
CA THR A 127 6.15 4.12 -8.18
C THR A 127 4.88 4.69 -8.81
N GLU A 128 4.78 4.59 -10.15
CA GLU A 128 3.54 4.86 -10.90
C GLU A 128 2.83 3.56 -11.32
N ASP A 129 3.33 2.39 -10.89
CA ASP A 129 2.75 1.10 -11.24
C ASP A 129 1.43 0.89 -10.52
N LEU A 130 0.36 0.75 -11.32
CA LEU A 130 -0.98 0.47 -10.80
C LEU A 130 -1.06 -0.99 -10.35
N LYS A 131 -1.31 -1.18 -9.05
CA LYS A 131 -1.54 -2.49 -8.43
C LYS A 131 -2.96 -2.59 -7.90
N ALA A 132 -3.51 -3.80 -7.90
CA ALA A 132 -4.75 -4.06 -7.21
C ALA A 132 -4.58 -3.80 -5.70
N LYS A 133 -5.54 -3.10 -5.11
CA LYS A 133 -5.53 -2.71 -3.70
C LYS A 133 -6.91 -2.91 -3.09
N LYS A 134 -6.95 -3.34 -1.84
CA LYS A 134 -8.15 -3.40 -1.04
C LYS A 134 -7.98 -2.52 0.19
N SER A 135 -8.87 -1.58 0.41
CA SER A 135 -8.86 -0.75 1.62
C SER A 135 -10.03 -1.09 2.52
N TYR A 136 -9.74 -1.30 3.79
CA TYR A 136 -10.77 -1.33 4.83
C TYR A 136 -10.98 0.09 5.32
N ILE A 137 -12.18 0.63 5.12
CA ILE A 137 -12.53 1.97 5.55
C ILE A 137 -13.46 1.91 6.77
N ILE A 138 -13.37 2.92 7.64
CA ILE A 138 -14.23 3.08 8.81
C ILE A 138 -14.62 4.55 8.95
N LYS A 139 -15.93 4.82 8.95
CA LYS A 139 -16.47 6.12 9.29
C LYS A 139 -16.34 6.36 10.80
N ASN A 140 -15.95 7.56 11.17
CA ASN A 140 -15.72 7.96 12.55
C ASN A 140 -16.79 8.95 13.05
N ASP A 141 -16.75 9.25 14.36
CA ASP A 141 -17.68 10.15 15.02
C ASP A 141 -17.50 11.63 14.66
N LYS A 142 -16.47 11.96 13.89
CA LYS A 142 -16.11 13.34 13.49
C LYS A 142 -16.67 13.72 12.12
N GLY A 143 -17.42 12.81 11.47
CA GLY A 143 -18.07 13.07 10.20
C GLY A 143 -17.25 12.82 8.95
N PHE A 144 -16.13 12.10 9.05
CA PHE A 144 -15.32 11.65 7.94
C PHE A 144 -14.96 10.15 8.07
N PHE A 145 -14.26 9.57 7.12
CA PHE A 145 -13.75 8.21 7.25
C PHE A 145 -12.24 8.18 7.06
N CYS A 146 -11.62 7.16 7.65
CA CYS A 146 -10.24 6.79 7.35
C CYS A 146 -10.18 5.35 6.86
N GLY A 147 -9.12 5.01 6.15
CA GLY A 147 -8.91 3.67 5.65
C GLY A 147 -7.45 3.31 5.53
N VAL A 148 -7.17 2.02 5.51
CA VAL A 148 -5.87 1.42 5.23
C VAL A 148 -6.04 0.39 4.13
N GLY A 149 -5.16 0.42 3.12
CA GLY A 149 -5.24 -0.53 2.02
C GLY A 149 -4.03 -1.43 1.94
N ALA A 150 -4.27 -2.73 1.80
CA ALA A 150 -3.29 -3.72 1.42
C ALA A 150 -3.28 -3.89 -0.10
N TYR A 151 -2.08 -3.98 -0.70
CA TYR A 151 -1.95 -4.35 -2.10
C TYR A 151 -2.10 -5.87 -2.23
N VAL A 152 -2.82 -6.28 -3.26
CA VAL A 152 -2.99 -7.70 -3.56
C VAL A 152 -1.80 -8.13 -4.42
N ALA A 153 -1.11 -9.19 -4.03
CA ALA A 153 -0.07 -9.78 -4.87
C ALA A 153 -0.68 -10.12 -6.25
N ASP A 154 0.03 -9.77 -7.33
CA ASP A 154 -0.43 -10.15 -8.66
C ASP A 154 -0.64 -11.67 -8.66
N ALA A 155 -1.86 -12.11 -9.00
CA ALA A 155 -2.09 -13.52 -9.25
C ALA A 155 -1.08 -13.98 -10.32
N PRO A 156 -0.44 -15.15 -10.17
CA PRO A 156 0.47 -15.65 -11.19
C PRO A 156 -0.24 -15.58 -12.54
N ALA A 157 0.45 -15.09 -13.55
CA ALA A 157 -0.07 -14.80 -14.89
C ALA A 157 -0.44 -16.08 -15.70
N ASP A 158 -0.95 -17.11 -15.05
CA ASP A 158 -1.31 -18.40 -15.66
C ASP A 158 -2.63 -18.92 -15.10
N GLU A 159 -3.72 -18.40 -15.65
CA GLU A 159 -4.90 -19.22 -15.97
C GLU A 159 -5.77 -18.47 -16.96
N LYS A 160 -5.33 -18.53 -18.23
CA LYS A 160 -6.24 -18.32 -19.36
C LYS A 160 -7.29 -19.42 -19.30
N PRO A 161 -8.60 -19.11 -19.24
CA PRO A 161 -9.63 -20.13 -19.28
C PRO A 161 -9.44 -20.99 -20.55
N ALA A 162 -9.30 -22.30 -20.36
CA ALA A 162 -9.27 -23.22 -21.48
C ALA A 162 -10.58 -23.12 -22.23
N ASP A 163 -10.51 -22.73 -23.51
CA ASP A 163 -11.61 -22.80 -24.47
C ASP A 163 -12.17 -24.22 -24.45
N LYS A 164 -13.37 -24.38 -23.92
CA LYS A 164 -14.15 -25.61 -24.14
C LYS A 164 -14.71 -25.57 -25.55
N LYS A 165 -14.13 -26.38 -26.43
CA LYS A 165 -14.75 -26.82 -27.68
C LYS A 165 -15.94 -27.72 -27.40
#